data_dd6435128cba80f07736bd2a10724025
#
_entry.id   dd6435128cba80f07736bd2a10724025
#
_cell.length_a   1.000
_cell.length_b   1.000
_cell.length_c   1.000
_cell.angle_alpha   90.00
_cell.angle_beta   90.00
_cell.angle_gamma   90.00
#
_symmetry.space_group_name_H-M   'P 1'
#
loop_
_entity.id
_entity.type
_entity.pdbx_description
1 polymer ?
#
loop_
_entity_poly.entity_id
_entity_poly.type
_entity_poly.pdbx_seq_one_letter_code
_entity_poly.pdbx_strand_id
1 'polypeptide(L)'
;CGSVTGIYRRFTMNELFLKIINMSISASWLVLVVLILRFVLKKAPKWINVLLWGIVAIRLICPFSFESTLSLIPSAETIPLNIGMDTTPTINSGINAINNAVNPIISQSNTPMAGASVNPLQITIGIFEYIWIFGMIALALYTAISYWRLHRKVDTAVRYKDNIFQSENVKSPFVLGIIKPRIYLPFNMNGQDLEHVVAHEQAHIRRKDHWWKPLGFLLLTIHWFNPLMWLAYVLLCRDIELACDEKVIKGLSNEQRADYMQALVACSVNR
;
A
#
# COMPACT_ATOMS: atom_id res chain seq x y z
N CYS A 1 0.61 41.12 -8.44
CA CYS A 1 -0.47 40.11 -8.25
C CYS A 1 0.00 38.65 -8.40
N GLY A 2 1.15 38.38 -9.05
CA GLY A 2 1.65 37.01 -9.26
C GLY A 2 2.37 36.37 -8.08
N SER A 3 2.90 37.18 -7.13
CA SER A 3 3.72 36.64 -6.01
C SER A 3 2.90 36.08 -4.84
N VAL A 4 1.72 36.63 -4.58
CA VAL A 4 0.88 36.22 -3.43
C VAL A 4 0.22 34.87 -3.68
N THR A 5 -0.19 34.57 -4.91
CA THR A 5 -0.76 33.25 -5.26
C THR A 5 0.27 32.14 -5.25
N GLY A 6 1.53 32.43 -5.57
CA GLY A 6 2.63 31.47 -5.51
C GLY A 6 2.99 31.10 -4.07
N ILE A 7 2.98 32.05 -3.14
CA ILE A 7 3.24 31.83 -1.71
C ILE A 7 2.10 31.03 -1.07
N TYR A 8 0.85 31.33 -1.39
CA TYR A 8 -0.32 30.60 -0.88
C TYR A 8 -0.36 29.13 -1.36
N ARG A 9 0.07 28.88 -2.61
CA ARG A 9 0.15 27.54 -3.17
C ARG A 9 1.27 26.68 -2.53
N ARG A 10 2.40 27.28 -2.21
CA ARG A 10 3.48 26.57 -1.48
C ARG A 10 3.07 26.21 -0.07
N PHE A 11 2.33 27.08 0.59
CA PHE A 11 1.86 26.88 1.96
C PHE A 11 0.95 25.66 2.07
N THR A 12 -0.03 25.55 1.18
CA THR A 12 -0.97 24.39 1.16
C THR A 12 -0.28 23.05 0.82
N MET A 13 0.77 23.07 0.02
CA MET A 13 1.49 21.84 -0.35
C MET A 13 2.39 21.33 0.80
N ASN A 14 3.10 22.21 1.49
CA ASN A 14 3.89 21.86 2.68
C ASN A 14 3.00 21.25 3.77
N GLU A 15 1.84 21.84 4.03
CA GLU A 15 0.88 21.30 5.01
C GLU A 15 0.38 19.90 4.60
N LEU A 16 0.08 19.68 3.32
CA LEU A 16 -0.33 18.39 2.81
C LEU A 16 0.76 17.33 3.02
N PHE A 17 2.02 17.68 2.69
CA PHE A 17 3.16 16.79 2.88
C PHE A 17 3.34 16.42 4.37
N LEU A 18 3.29 17.40 5.27
CA LEU A 18 3.39 17.14 6.71
C LEU A 18 2.23 16.30 7.24
N LYS A 19 1.01 16.52 6.76
CA LYS A 19 -0.14 15.65 7.08
C LYS A 19 0.10 14.21 6.65
N ILE A 20 0.62 13.99 5.45
CA ILE A 20 0.93 12.65 4.94
C ILE A 20 2.01 11.97 5.77
N ILE A 21 3.05 12.71 6.20
CA ILE A 21 4.06 12.18 7.11
C ILE A 21 3.43 11.78 8.45
N ASN A 22 2.61 12.64 9.07
CA ASN A 22 1.93 12.34 10.32
C ASN A 22 1.01 11.11 10.20
N MET A 23 0.24 11.01 9.11
CA MET A 23 -0.59 9.84 8.82
C MET A 23 0.27 8.58 8.66
N SER A 24 1.41 8.69 7.99
CA SER A 24 2.36 7.59 7.81
C SER A 24 2.97 7.11 9.13
N ILE A 25 3.36 8.02 10.01
CA ILE A 25 3.87 7.70 11.35
C ILE A 25 2.80 6.97 12.16
N SER A 26 1.59 7.51 12.22
CA SER A 26 0.48 6.90 12.95
C SER A 26 0.11 5.52 12.39
N ALA A 27 0.09 5.37 11.05
CA ALA A 27 -0.17 4.09 10.40
C ALA A 27 0.96 3.08 10.67
N SER A 28 2.20 3.53 10.84
CA SER A 28 3.32 2.64 11.20
C SER A 28 3.10 1.93 12.54
N TRP A 29 2.56 2.61 13.53
CA TRP A 29 2.17 1.98 14.80
C TRP A 29 1.09 0.93 14.60
N LEU A 30 0.07 1.23 13.78
CA LEU A 30 -0.97 0.23 13.44
C LEU A 30 -0.39 -0.97 12.70
N VAL A 31 0.55 -0.76 11.77
CA VAL A 31 1.24 -1.87 11.09
C VAL A 31 1.94 -2.77 12.10
N LEU A 32 2.67 -2.21 13.08
CA LEU A 32 3.33 -3.00 14.13
C LEU A 32 2.31 -3.82 14.95
N VAL A 33 1.19 -3.20 15.33
CA VAL A 33 0.10 -3.91 16.03
C VAL A 33 -0.47 -5.03 15.15
N VAL A 34 -0.74 -4.77 13.88
CA VAL A 34 -1.23 -5.78 12.92
C VAL A 34 -0.24 -6.93 12.77
N LEU A 35 1.08 -6.66 12.74
CA LEU A 35 2.10 -7.71 12.69
C LEU A 35 2.04 -8.61 13.92
N ILE A 36 1.88 -8.06 15.12
CA ILE A 36 1.71 -8.82 16.36
C ILE A 36 0.42 -9.63 16.32
N LEU A 37 -0.71 -9.00 15.97
CA LEU A 37 -2.01 -9.67 15.87
C LEU A 37 -1.98 -10.80 14.83
N ARG A 38 -1.34 -10.60 13.70
CA ARG A 38 -1.16 -11.62 12.67
C ARG A 38 -0.37 -12.82 13.17
N PHE A 39 0.59 -12.59 14.07
CA PHE A 39 1.35 -13.68 14.72
C PHE A 39 0.47 -14.44 15.73
N VAL A 40 -0.31 -13.74 16.53
CA VAL A 40 -1.22 -14.34 17.53
C VAL A 40 -2.35 -15.10 16.83
N LEU A 41 -2.93 -14.53 15.76
CA LEU A 41 -4.07 -15.06 15.02
C LEU A 41 -3.68 -16.08 13.93
N LYS A 42 -2.54 -16.76 14.05
CA LYS A 42 -2.08 -17.77 13.06
C LYS A 42 -3.10 -18.85 12.72
N LYS A 43 -3.93 -19.24 13.71
CA LYS A 43 -4.96 -20.28 13.58
C LYS A 43 -6.32 -19.75 13.12
N ALA A 44 -6.48 -18.43 13.08
CA ALA A 44 -7.71 -17.79 12.64
C ALA A 44 -7.87 -17.86 11.12
N PRO A 45 -9.11 -17.75 10.59
CA PRO A 45 -9.37 -17.66 9.16
C PRO A 45 -8.58 -16.52 8.51
N LYS A 46 -7.97 -16.77 7.35
CA LYS A 46 -7.04 -15.80 6.71
C LYS A 46 -7.69 -14.51 6.24
N TRP A 47 -9.00 -14.49 5.99
CA TRP A 47 -9.73 -13.27 5.67
C TRP A 47 -9.68 -12.21 6.79
N ILE A 48 -9.49 -12.63 8.06
CA ILE A 48 -9.33 -11.70 9.20
C ILE A 48 -8.07 -10.85 9.02
N ASN A 49 -6.96 -11.44 8.55
CA ASN A 49 -5.73 -10.69 8.29
C ASN A 49 -5.96 -9.63 7.21
N VAL A 50 -6.74 -9.93 6.17
CA VAL A 50 -7.09 -8.96 5.13
C VAL A 50 -7.90 -7.78 5.71
N LEU A 51 -8.82 -8.05 6.65
CA LEU A 51 -9.56 -6.98 7.35
C LEU A 51 -8.65 -6.10 8.21
N LEU A 52 -7.66 -6.70 8.90
CA LEU A 52 -6.69 -5.92 9.69
C LEU A 52 -5.90 -4.94 8.81
N TRP A 53 -5.52 -5.35 7.60
CA TRP A 53 -4.91 -4.45 6.61
C TRP A 53 -5.89 -3.36 6.13
N GLY A 54 -7.20 -3.66 6.09
CA GLY A 54 -8.25 -2.67 5.83
C GLY A 54 -8.26 -1.53 6.85
N ILE A 55 -8.04 -1.82 8.14
CA ILE A 55 -7.94 -0.81 9.20
C ILE A 55 -6.72 0.12 8.96
N VAL A 56 -5.58 -0.45 8.57
CA VAL A 56 -4.40 0.35 8.20
C VAL A 56 -4.70 1.24 6.99
N ALA A 57 -5.39 0.71 5.97
CA ALA A 57 -5.77 1.47 4.79
C ALA A 57 -6.71 2.65 5.14
N ILE A 58 -7.70 2.43 5.99
CA ILE A 58 -8.59 3.50 6.48
C ILE A 58 -7.77 4.59 7.18
N ARG A 59 -6.80 4.22 8.04
CA ARG A 59 -5.95 5.21 8.72
C ARG A 59 -5.07 6.00 7.76
N LEU A 60 -4.64 5.40 6.64
CA LEU A 60 -3.87 6.07 5.60
C LEU A 60 -4.71 6.99 4.70
N ILE A 61 -6.02 6.79 4.64
CA ILE A 61 -6.95 7.61 3.84
C ILE A 61 -7.56 8.73 4.69
N CYS A 62 -7.96 8.40 5.94
CA CYS A 62 -8.68 9.32 6.81
C CYS A 62 -7.69 10.09 7.72
N PRO A 63 -7.61 11.41 7.58
CA PRO A 63 -6.74 12.26 8.42
C PRO A 63 -7.27 12.44 9.85
N PHE A 64 -8.46 11.90 10.16
CA PHE A 64 -9.06 12.07 11.49
C PHE A 64 -8.29 11.29 12.55
N SER A 65 -7.80 11.97 13.55
CA SER A 65 -7.21 11.41 14.76
C SER A 65 -8.24 11.49 15.87
N PHE A 66 -8.61 10.33 16.41
CA PHE A 66 -9.37 10.30 17.66
C PHE A 66 -8.39 10.37 18.81
N GLU A 67 -8.31 11.53 19.44
CA GLU A 67 -7.56 11.68 20.70
C GLU A 67 -8.39 11.01 21.80
N SER A 68 -7.87 9.90 22.30
CA SER A 68 -8.43 9.21 23.46
C SER A 68 -7.32 8.99 24.46
N THR A 69 -7.61 9.16 25.73
CA THR A 69 -6.70 8.85 26.85
C THR A 69 -6.25 7.39 26.88
N LEU A 70 -6.97 6.50 26.19
CA LEU A 70 -6.65 5.08 25.97
C LEU A 70 -6.01 4.80 24.61
N SER A 71 -5.62 5.85 23.87
CA SER A 71 -5.01 5.67 22.54
C SER A 71 -3.63 5.01 22.67
N LEU A 72 -3.47 3.87 21.96
CA LEU A 72 -2.16 3.22 21.77
C LEU A 72 -1.24 4.03 20.85
N ILE A 73 -1.77 5.08 20.21
CA ILE A 73 -1.01 5.98 19.33
C ILE A 73 -0.53 7.16 20.20
N PRO A 74 0.78 7.35 20.36
CA PRO A 74 1.34 8.30 21.30
C PRO A 74 0.99 9.77 21.03
N SER A 75 0.77 10.17 19.77
CA SER A 75 0.38 11.54 19.40
C SER A 75 -0.40 11.55 18.07
N ALA A 76 -1.44 12.38 18.01
CA ALA A 76 -2.24 12.58 16.80
C ALA A 76 -1.45 13.38 15.73
N GLU A 77 -0.69 14.38 16.15
CA GLU A 77 0.17 15.21 15.32
C GLU A 77 1.59 15.19 15.88
N THR A 78 2.39 14.27 15.36
CA THR A 78 3.81 14.15 15.79
C THR A 78 4.62 15.38 15.35
N ILE A 79 4.33 15.90 14.15
CA ILE A 79 5.00 17.07 13.56
C ILE A 79 3.94 18.15 13.40
N PRO A 80 4.05 19.30 14.11
CA PRO A 80 3.16 20.43 13.94
C PRO A 80 3.17 20.95 12.49
N LEU A 81 2.01 21.27 11.95
CA LEU A 81 1.90 21.74 10.56
C LEU A 81 2.60 23.08 10.33
N ASN A 82 2.73 23.89 11.36
CA ASN A 82 3.41 25.18 11.38
C ASN A 82 4.91 25.10 11.74
N ILE A 83 5.47 23.90 11.91
CA ILE A 83 6.88 23.69 12.37
C ILE A 83 7.91 24.48 11.56
N GLY A 84 7.64 24.68 10.26
CA GLY A 84 8.49 25.49 9.38
C GLY A 84 8.51 26.99 9.69
N MET A 85 7.58 27.48 10.54
CA MET A 85 7.48 28.88 10.94
C MET A 85 7.88 29.13 12.38
N ASP A 86 7.98 28.07 13.18
CA ASP A 86 8.31 28.21 14.59
C ASP A 86 9.77 28.66 14.78
N THR A 87 9.96 29.57 15.72
CA THR A 87 11.30 30.02 16.10
C THR A 87 12.06 28.94 16.89
N THR A 88 11.35 28.05 17.55
CA THR A 88 11.87 26.88 18.27
C THR A 88 11.16 25.62 17.83
N PRO A 89 11.50 25.07 16.64
CA PRO A 89 10.80 23.93 16.11
C PRO A 89 10.99 22.68 16.99
N THR A 90 9.87 22.06 17.38
CA THR A 90 9.86 20.84 18.19
C THR A 90 8.86 19.83 17.65
N ILE A 91 9.12 18.56 17.84
CA ILE A 91 8.19 17.47 17.54
C ILE A 91 7.69 16.83 18.83
N ASN A 92 6.48 16.25 18.78
CA ASN A 92 5.91 15.47 19.85
C ASN A 92 5.52 14.07 19.35
N SER A 93 6.43 13.11 19.51
CA SER A 93 6.18 11.71 19.13
C SER A 93 5.33 10.94 20.15
N GLY A 94 5.02 11.54 21.31
CA GLY A 94 4.41 10.86 22.45
C GLY A 94 5.37 9.95 23.22
N ILE A 95 6.62 9.81 22.77
CA ILE A 95 7.67 9.03 23.43
C ILE A 95 8.80 9.98 23.84
N ASN A 96 8.97 10.20 25.14
CA ASN A 96 9.95 11.16 25.67
C ASN A 96 11.38 10.87 25.20
N ALA A 97 11.77 9.60 25.09
CA ALA A 97 13.10 9.23 24.61
C ALA A 97 13.38 9.71 23.18
N ILE A 98 12.37 9.63 22.30
CA ILE A 98 12.47 10.11 20.91
C ILE A 98 12.50 11.64 20.90
N ASN A 99 11.60 12.29 21.64
CA ASN A 99 11.53 13.74 21.72
C ASN A 99 12.85 14.34 22.24
N ASN A 100 13.44 13.75 23.28
CA ASN A 100 14.70 14.18 23.83
C ASN A 100 15.90 13.95 22.91
N ALA A 101 15.86 12.95 22.06
CA ALA A 101 16.91 12.70 21.09
C ALA A 101 16.80 13.61 19.85
N VAL A 102 15.59 13.88 19.37
CA VAL A 102 15.36 14.54 18.07
C VAL A 102 15.24 16.06 18.21
N ASN A 103 14.55 16.57 19.24
CA ASN A 103 14.33 18.02 19.41
C ASN A 103 15.62 18.84 19.53
N PRO A 104 16.69 18.40 20.23
CA PRO A 104 17.96 19.13 20.23
C PRO A 104 18.61 19.23 18.87
N ILE A 105 18.50 18.17 18.05
CA ILE A 105 19.05 18.14 16.68
C ILE A 105 18.30 19.13 15.79
N ILE A 106 16.98 19.14 15.87
CA ILE A 106 16.14 20.06 15.08
C ILE A 106 16.44 21.51 15.49
N SER A 107 16.47 21.81 16.77
CA SER A 107 16.71 23.16 17.27
C SER A 107 18.10 23.70 16.97
N GLN A 108 19.15 22.85 17.00
CA GLN A 108 20.52 23.28 16.68
C GLN A 108 20.74 23.50 15.17
N SER A 109 20.13 22.65 14.34
CA SER A 109 20.38 22.68 12.88
C SER A 109 19.46 23.63 12.12
N ASN A 110 18.30 24.00 12.68
CA ASN A 110 17.23 24.65 11.94
C ASN A 110 16.61 25.87 12.62
N THR A 111 17.25 26.42 13.65
CA THR A 111 16.81 27.70 14.25
C THR A 111 17.09 28.87 13.30
N PRO A 112 16.12 29.77 13.09
CA PRO A 112 16.33 30.95 12.29
C PRO A 112 17.46 31.83 12.88
N MET A 113 18.40 32.23 12.05
CA MET A 113 19.38 33.26 12.47
C MET A 113 18.71 34.62 12.54
N ALA A 114 19.11 35.47 13.47
CA ALA A 114 18.62 36.84 13.57
C ALA A 114 18.91 37.59 12.27
N GLY A 115 17.85 38.09 11.61
CA GLY A 115 17.94 38.76 10.30
C GLY A 115 17.78 37.86 9.07
N ALA A 116 17.63 36.56 9.23
CA ALA A 116 17.34 35.68 8.11
C ALA A 116 15.88 35.85 7.62
N SER A 117 15.69 36.06 6.33
CA SER A 117 14.37 36.23 5.71
C SER A 117 13.59 34.91 5.51
N VAL A 118 14.25 33.76 5.69
CA VAL A 118 13.69 32.41 5.46
C VAL A 118 14.21 31.45 6.54
N ASN A 119 13.30 30.64 7.10
CA ASN A 119 13.66 29.61 8.05
C ASN A 119 14.35 28.43 7.33
N PRO A 120 15.55 27.97 7.75
CA PRO A 120 16.24 26.81 7.15
C PRO A 120 15.38 25.55 7.13
N LEU A 121 14.55 25.33 8.15
CA LEU A 121 13.64 24.18 8.20
C LEU A 121 12.59 24.22 7.09
N GLN A 122 12.09 25.40 6.73
CA GLN A 122 11.14 25.55 5.63
C GLN A 122 11.75 25.17 4.29
N ILE A 123 13.03 25.51 4.07
CA ILE A 123 13.76 25.10 2.86
C ILE A 123 13.90 23.57 2.84
N THR A 124 14.28 22.98 3.97
CA THR A 124 14.47 21.53 4.12
C THR A 124 13.18 20.77 3.86
N ILE A 125 12.05 21.20 4.44
CA ILE A 125 10.73 20.63 4.19
C ILE A 125 10.39 20.71 2.70
N GLY A 126 10.63 21.86 2.05
CA GLY A 126 10.38 22.04 0.62
C GLY A 126 11.19 21.09 -0.25
N ILE A 127 12.47 20.82 0.09
CA ILE A 127 13.31 19.84 -0.63
C ILE A 127 12.71 18.43 -0.51
N PHE A 128 12.36 18.00 0.71
CA PHE A 128 11.74 16.68 0.93
C PHE A 128 10.38 16.54 0.25
N GLU A 129 9.59 17.59 0.17
CA GLU A 129 8.33 17.63 -0.57
C GLU A 129 8.56 17.35 -2.06
N TYR A 130 9.54 17.99 -2.70
CA TYR A 130 9.87 17.71 -4.10
C TYR A 130 10.37 16.28 -4.31
N ILE A 131 11.21 15.75 -3.41
CA ILE A 131 11.66 14.36 -3.44
C ILE A 131 10.46 13.41 -3.33
N TRP A 132 9.52 13.70 -2.42
CA TRP A 132 8.30 12.92 -2.25
C TRP A 132 7.44 12.91 -3.52
N ILE A 133 7.19 14.06 -4.12
CA ILE A 133 6.42 14.18 -5.39
C ILE A 133 7.12 13.41 -6.51
N PHE A 134 8.44 13.55 -6.63
CA PHE A 134 9.22 12.84 -7.64
C PHE A 134 9.09 11.33 -7.49
N GLY A 135 9.20 10.79 -6.27
CA GLY A 135 9.03 9.37 -6.00
C GLY A 135 7.62 8.86 -6.33
N MET A 136 6.58 9.64 -6.00
CA MET A 136 5.20 9.30 -6.39
C MET A 136 5.03 9.24 -7.91
N ILE A 137 5.55 10.23 -8.63
CA ILE A 137 5.48 10.27 -10.10
C ILE A 137 6.23 9.08 -10.70
N ALA A 138 7.43 8.77 -10.20
CA ALA A 138 8.23 7.64 -10.67
C ALA A 138 7.49 6.31 -10.50
N LEU A 139 6.88 6.06 -9.33
CA LEU A 139 6.09 4.86 -9.08
C LEU A 139 4.80 4.80 -9.91
N ALA A 140 4.12 5.94 -10.08
CA ALA A 140 2.93 6.02 -10.93
C ALA A 140 3.25 5.72 -12.40
N LEU A 141 4.36 6.27 -12.92
CA LEU A 141 4.84 5.99 -14.28
C LEU A 141 5.25 4.53 -14.44
N TYR A 142 5.98 3.97 -13.46
CA TYR A 142 6.32 2.55 -13.46
C TYR A 142 5.07 1.67 -13.54
N THR A 143 4.05 1.99 -12.75
CA THR A 143 2.77 1.26 -12.73
C THR A 143 2.04 1.38 -14.06
N ALA A 144 1.95 2.59 -14.62
CA ALA A 144 1.29 2.83 -15.88
C ALA A 144 1.98 2.07 -17.04
N ILE A 145 3.31 2.12 -17.09
CA ILE A 145 4.10 1.40 -18.10
C ILE A 145 3.96 -0.11 -17.91
N SER A 146 4.01 -0.62 -16.67
CA SER A 146 3.85 -2.05 -16.37
C SER A 146 2.46 -2.55 -16.76
N TYR A 147 1.41 -1.79 -16.44
CA TYR A 147 0.04 -2.09 -16.82
C TYR A 147 -0.14 -2.08 -18.35
N TRP A 148 0.40 -1.08 -19.03
CA TRP A 148 0.35 -0.99 -20.49
C TRP A 148 1.09 -2.15 -21.17
N ARG A 149 2.29 -2.52 -20.68
CA ARG A 149 3.03 -3.69 -21.16
C ARG A 149 2.24 -4.99 -20.96
N LEU A 150 1.60 -5.13 -19.80
CA LEU A 150 0.76 -6.30 -19.51
C LEU A 150 -0.46 -6.34 -20.43
N HIS A 151 -1.10 -5.19 -20.68
CA HIS A 151 -2.24 -5.11 -21.59
C HIS A 151 -1.86 -5.50 -23.02
N ARG A 152 -0.70 -5.04 -23.50
CA ARG A 152 -0.18 -5.43 -24.81
C ARG A 152 0.11 -6.93 -24.95
N LYS A 153 0.56 -7.59 -23.88
CA LYS A 153 0.78 -9.05 -23.88
C LYS A 153 -0.50 -9.85 -24.07
N VAL A 154 -1.63 -9.32 -23.66
CA VAL A 154 -2.92 -10.00 -23.76
C VAL A 154 -3.80 -9.49 -24.90
N ASP A 155 -3.30 -8.60 -25.72
CA ASP A 155 -4.04 -8.01 -26.85
C ASP A 155 -4.44 -9.07 -27.90
N THR A 156 -3.59 -10.10 -28.08
CA THR A 156 -3.82 -11.25 -28.98
C THR A 156 -4.60 -12.40 -28.32
N ALA A 157 -5.12 -12.19 -27.10
CA ALA A 157 -5.80 -13.26 -26.37
C ALA A 157 -7.15 -13.63 -27.01
N VAL A 158 -7.38 -14.91 -27.19
CA VAL A 158 -8.61 -15.48 -27.73
C VAL A 158 -9.57 -15.78 -26.59
N ARG A 159 -10.85 -15.44 -26.78
CA ARG A 159 -11.90 -15.76 -25.82
C ARG A 159 -12.17 -17.26 -25.80
N TYR A 160 -12.00 -17.88 -24.63
CA TYR A 160 -12.30 -19.30 -24.41
C TYR A 160 -13.75 -19.50 -23.96
N LYS A 161 -14.16 -18.85 -22.86
CA LYS A 161 -15.51 -18.94 -22.31
C LYS A 161 -15.77 -17.74 -21.38
N ASP A 162 -16.99 -17.17 -21.43
CA ASP A 162 -17.42 -16.05 -20.57
C ASP A 162 -16.37 -14.92 -20.45
N ASN A 163 -15.76 -14.77 -19.28
CA ASN A 163 -14.70 -13.81 -18.99
C ASN A 163 -13.29 -14.43 -19.00
N ILE A 164 -13.13 -15.64 -19.56
CA ILE A 164 -11.87 -16.38 -19.62
C ILE A 164 -11.29 -16.23 -21.03
N PHE A 165 -10.02 -15.87 -21.08
CA PHE A 165 -9.24 -15.68 -22.30
C PHE A 165 -7.95 -16.51 -22.23
N GLN A 166 -7.48 -16.97 -23.38
CA GLN A 166 -6.21 -17.70 -23.50
C GLN A 166 -5.25 -16.93 -24.42
N SER A 167 -3.97 -16.96 -24.09
CA SER A 167 -2.91 -16.33 -24.88
C SER A 167 -1.59 -17.09 -24.76
N GLU A 168 -0.85 -17.16 -25.87
CA GLU A 168 0.51 -17.73 -25.91
C GLU A 168 1.52 -16.91 -25.11
N ASN A 169 1.30 -15.60 -24.99
CA ASN A 169 2.18 -14.67 -24.30
C ASN A 169 2.00 -14.69 -22.77
N VAL A 170 1.02 -15.45 -22.28
CA VAL A 170 0.73 -15.63 -20.86
C VAL A 170 1.40 -16.91 -20.36
N LYS A 171 2.30 -16.79 -19.40
CA LYS A 171 3.02 -17.93 -18.80
C LYS A 171 2.33 -18.47 -17.56
N SER A 172 1.66 -17.63 -16.80
CA SER A 172 0.92 -18.00 -15.60
C SER A 172 -0.45 -17.34 -15.59
N PRO A 173 -1.48 -17.99 -15.02
CA PRO A 173 -2.81 -17.43 -14.87
C PRO A 173 -2.82 -16.11 -14.11
N PHE A 174 -3.71 -15.19 -14.48
CA PHE A 174 -3.94 -13.96 -13.72
C PHE A 174 -5.25 -13.27 -14.11
N VAL A 175 -5.75 -12.40 -13.24
CA VAL A 175 -6.89 -11.53 -13.50
C VAL A 175 -6.41 -10.14 -13.89
N LEU A 176 -6.93 -9.59 -14.98
CA LEU A 176 -6.69 -8.23 -15.44
C LEU A 176 -8.00 -7.46 -15.62
N GLY A 177 -7.98 -6.19 -15.22
CA GLY A 177 -9.12 -5.28 -15.34
C GLY A 177 -9.76 -4.97 -13.99
N ILE A 178 -9.99 -3.68 -13.74
CA ILE A 178 -10.59 -3.18 -12.47
C ILE A 178 -12.13 -3.23 -12.56
N ILE A 179 -12.71 -2.74 -13.66
CA ILE A 179 -14.18 -2.64 -13.81
C ILE A 179 -14.77 -3.93 -14.39
N LYS A 180 -14.10 -4.51 -15.40
CA LYS A 180 -14.49 -5.76 -16.05
C LYS A 180 -13.35 -6.76 -15.95
N PRO A 181 -13.22 -7.48 -14.83
CA PRO A 181 -12.11 -8.42 -14.61
C PRO A 181 -12.22 -9.58 -15.59
N ARG A 182 -11.11 -9.90 -16.27
CA ARG A 182 -10.95 -11.00 -17.19
C ARG A 182 -9.85 -11.91 -16.70
N ILE A 183 -10.05 -13.21 -16.82
CA ILE A 183 -9.06 -14.23 -16.48
C ILE A 183 -8.27 -14.54 -17.75
N TYR A 184 -6.95 -14.46 -17.65
CA TYR A 184 -6.03 -14.82 -18.73
C TYR A 184 -5.25 -16.07 -18.36
N LEU A 185 -5.26 -17.05 -19.26
CA LEU A 185 -4.67 -18.38 -19.06
C LEU A 185 -3.68 -18.69 -20.20
N PRO A 186 -2.63 -19.48 -19.93
CA PRO A 186 -1.78 -20.03 -20.97
C PRO A 186 -2.53 -21.10 -21.78
N PHE A 187 -2.15 -21.31 -23.05
CA PHE A 187 -2.77 -22.35 -23.89
C PHE A 187 -2.48 -23.79 -23.44
N ASN A 188 -1.34 -24.00 -22.76
CA ASN A 188 -0.82 -25.34 -22.45
C ASN A 188 -1.35 -25.93 -21.13
N MET A 189 -2.56 -25.56 -20.69
CA MET A 189 -3.16 -26.11 -19.47
C MET A 189 -4.04 -27.31 -19.77
N ASN A 190 -3.83 -28.42 -19.04
CA ASN A 190 -4.64 -29.63 -19.14
C ASN A 190 -6.01 -29.45 -18.46
N GLY A 191 -7.02 -30.24 -18.88
CA GLY A 191 -8.42 -30.05 -18.51
C GLY A 191 -8.69 -29.99 -16.99
N GLN A 192 -8.11 -30.85 -16.20
CA GLN A 192 -8.29 -30.90 -14.74
C GLN A 192 -7.61 -29.71 -14.04
N ASP A 193 -6.37 -29.40 -14.41
CA ASP A 193 -5.63 -28.26 -13.88
C ASP A 193 -6.32 -26.94 -14.20
N LEU A 194 -6.92 -26.86 -15.39
CA LEU A 194 -7.67 -25.69 -15.85
C LEU A 194 -8.84 -25.37 -14.91
N GLU A 195 -9.63 -26.37 -14.50
CA GLU A 195 -10.78 -26.15 -13.62
C GLU A 195 -10.36 -25.61 -12.24
N HIS A 196 -9.31 -26.17 -11.66
CA HIS A 196 -8.78 -25.72 -10.36
C HIS A 196 -8.24 -24.30 -10.41
N VAL A 197 -7.50 -23.97 -11.47
CA VAL A 197 -6.95 -22.63 -11.68
C VAL A 197 -8.05 -21.61 -11.97
N VAL A 198 -9.02 -21.95 -12.80
CA VAL A 198 -10.17 -21.07 -13.05
C VAL A 198 -10.96 -20.83 -11.76
N ALA A 199 -11.16 -21.86 -10.92
CA ALA A 199 -11.84 -21.70 -9.64
C ALA A 199 -11.10 -20.74 -8.71
N HIS A 200 -9.74 -20.81 -8.67
CA HIS A 200 -8.88 -19.90 -7.93
C HIS A 200 -9.02 -18.44 -8.42
N GLU A 201 -8.85 -18.21 -9.73
CA GLU A 201 -8.95 -16.88 -10.32
C GLU A 201 -10.38 -16.28 -10.18
N GLN A 202 -11.41 -17.10 -10.29
CA GLN A 202 -12.79 -16.67 -10.01
C GLN A 202 -13.00 -16.31 -8.54
N ALA A 203 -12.35 -17.01 -7.60
CA ALA A 203 -12.42 -16.66 -6.19
C ALA A 203 -11.82 -15.25 -5.94
N HIS A 204 -10.71 -14.90 -6.60
CA HIS A 204 -10.16 -13.53 -6.57
C HIS A 204 -11.17 -12.49 -7.06
N ILE A 205 -11.87 -12.78 -8.16
CA ILE A 205 -12.90 -11.88 -8.70
C ILE A 205 -14.06 -11.72 -7.72
N ARG A 206 -14.58 -12.83 -7.18
CA ARG A 206 -15.71 -12.81 -6.21
C ARG A 206 -15.35 -12.07 -4.92
N ARG A 207 -14.10 -12.12 -4.49
CA ARG A 207 -13.56 -11.42 -3.31
C ARG A 207 -13.23 -9.96 -3.59
N LYS A 208 -13.28 -9.54 -4.86
CA LYS A 208 -12.88 -8.20 -5.32
C LYS A 208 -11.40 -7.89 -5.07
N ASP A 209 -10.53 -8.89 -5.09
CA ASP A 209 -9.09 -8.73 -4.85
C ASP A 209 -8.43 -7.84 -5.93
N HIS A 210 -9.01 -7.78 -7.14
CA HIS A 210 -8.64 -6.88 -8.23
C HIS A 210 -8.88 -5.39 -7.91
N TRP A 211 -9.56 -5.06 -6.79
CA TRP A 211 -9.69 -3.71 -6.25
C TRP A 211 -8.73 -3.48 -5.08
N TRP A 212 -8.62 -4.47 -4.18
CA TRP A 212 -7.82 -4.33 -2.96
C TRP A 212 -6.33 -4.23 -3.24
N LYS A 213 -5.78 -5.02 -4.17
CA LYS A 213 -4.36 -4.97 -4.55
C LYS A 213 -3.97 -3.61 -5.16
N PRO A 214 -4.69 -3.06 -6.17
CA PRO A 214 -4.40 -1.72 -6.70
C PRO A 214 -4.59 -0.60 -5.68
N LEU A 215 -5.62 -0.68 -4.82
CA LEU A 215 -5.81 0.29 -3.74
C LEU A 215 -4.64 0.29 -2.76
N GLY A 216 -4.20 -0.88 -2.32
CA GLY A 216 -3.03 -1.03 -1.46
C GLY A 216 -1.76 -0.46 -2.11
N PHE A 217 -1.58 -0.68 -3.43
CA PHE A 217 -0.44 -0.12 -4.16
C PHE A 217 -0.54 1.41 -4.32
N LEU A 218 -1.73 1.95 -4.51
CA LEU A 218 -1.96 3.40 -4.54
C LEU A 218 -1.56 4.05 -3.20
N LEU A 219 -1.98 3.46 -2.08
CA LEU A 219 -1.60 3.92 -0.75
C LEU A 219 -0.09 3.80 -0.53
N LEU A 220 0.53 2.70 -0.97
CA LEU A 220 1.98 2.55 -0.97
C LEU A 220 2.66 3.65 -1.80
N THR A 221 2.12 4.01 -2.96
CA THR A 221 2.69 5.06 -3.82
C THR A 221 2.69 6.42 -3.14
N ILE A 222 1.64 6.75 -2.36
CA ILE A 222 1.57 7.99 -1.59
C ILE A 222 2.57 7.98 -0.42
N HIS A 223 2.74 6.85 0.24
CA HIS A 223 3.57 6.66 1.43
C HIS A 223 4.88 5.91 1.14
N TRP A 224 5.39 6.00 -0.09
CA TRP A 224 6.52 5.21 -0.60
C TRP A 224 7.81 5.35 0.21
N PHE A 225 7.99 6.50 0.86
CA PHE A 225 9.16 6.80 1.71
C PHE A 225 9.20 5.99 3.01
N ASN A 226 8.08 5.34 3.39
CA ASN A 226 7.98 4.56 4.61
C ASN A 226 8.21 3.06 4.34
N PRO A 227 9.29 2.45 4.85
CA PRO A 227 9.59 1.03 4.60
C PRO A 227 8.54 0.07 5.18
N LEU A 228 7.85 0.45 6.27
CA LEU A 228 6.78 -0.37 6.83
C LEU A 228 5.58 -0.48 5.89
N MET A 229 5.33 0.51 5.04
CA MET A 229 4.26 0.45 4.04
C MET A 229 4.58 -0.56 2.93
N TRP A 230 5.84 -0.71 2.53
CA TRP A 230 6.28 -1.76 1.61
C TRP A 230 6.06 -3.14 2.21
N LEU A 231 6.48 -3.33 3.47
CA LEU A 231 6.24 -4.58 4.20
C LEU A 231 4.74 -4.89 4.31
N ALA A 232 3.93 -3.90 4.69
CA ALA A 232 2.49 -4.03 4.80
C ALA A 232 1.85 -4.45 3.48
N TYR A 233 2.26 -3.84 2.36
CA TYR A 233 1.75 -4.18 1.03
C TYR A 233 2.12 -5.62 0.61
N VAL A 234 3.36 -6.04 0.82
CA VAL A 234 3.79 -7.42 0.52
C VAL A 234 2.98 -8.42 1.34
N LEU A 235 2.79 -8.14 2.64
CA LEU A 235 2.01 -9.00 3.52
C LEU A 235 0.51 -8.99 3.19
N LEU A 236 -0.06 -7.85 2.81
CA LEU A 236 -1.44 -7.76 2.31
C LEU A 236 -1.63 -8.66 1.09
N CYS A 237 -0.74 -8.57 0.09
CA CYS A 237 -0.81 -9.43 -1.09
C CYS A 237 -0.75 -10.91 -0.72
N ARG A 238 0.16 -11.29 0.18
CA ARG A 238 0.27 -12.68 0.68
C ARG A 238 -0.98 -13.14 1.43
N ASP A 239 -1.56 -12.30 2.27
CA ASP A 239 -2.76 -12.66 3.05
C ASP A 239 -4.00 -12.74 2.14
N ILE A 240 -4.07 -11.97 1.07
CA ILE A 240 -5.10 -12.09 0.02
C ILE A 240 -5.00 -13.46 -0.66
N GLU A 241 -3.80 -13.91 -1.06
CA GLU A 241 -3.60 -15.24 -1.64
C GLU A 241 -4.02 -16.34 -0.67
N LEU A 242 -3.51 -16.33 0.56
CA LEU A 242 -3.85 -17.33 1.57
C LEU A 242 -5.36 -17.39 1.86
N ALA A 243 -6.04 -16.26 1.87
CA ALA A 243 -7.48 -16.21 2.09
C ALA A 243 -8.29 -16.63 0.83
N CYS A 244 -7.70 -16.51 -0.37
CA CYS A 244 -8.28 -17.05 -1.59
C CYS A 244 -8.18 -18.58 -1.59
N ASP A 245 -7.00 -19.13 -1.31
CA ASP A 245 -6.76 -20.58 -1.21
C ASP A 245 -7.68 -21.21 -0.15
N GLU A 246 -7.75 -20.63 1.06
CA GLU A 246 -8.62 -21.13 2.13
C GLU A 246 -10.08 -21.21 1.68
N LYS A 247 -10.56 -20.22 0.92
CA LYS A 247 -11.93 -20.19 0.43
C LYS A 247 -12.21 -21.28 -0.61
N VAL A 248 -11.27 -21.54 -1.51
CA VAL A 248 -11.40 -22.58 -2.54
C VAL A 248 -11.34 -23.96 -1.90
N ILE A 249 -10.34 -24.20 -1.04
CA ILE A 249 -10.09 -25.50 -0.41
C ILE A 249 -11.24 -25.92 0.53
N LYS A 250 -11.95 -24.97 1.14
CA LYS A 250 -13.02 -25.26 2.11
C LYS A 250 -14.14 -26.12 1.54
N GLY A 251 -14.38 -26.06 0.22
CA GLY A 251 -15.41 -26.85 -0.48
C GLY A 251 -14.94 -28.18 -1.07
N LEU A 252 -13.64 -28.52 -0.97
CA LEU A 252 -13.03 -29.66 -1.64
C LEU A 252 -12.84 -30.86 -0.70
N SER A 253 -12.96 -32.09 -1.25
CA SER A 253 -12.53 -33.34 -0.58
C SER A 253 -11.01 -33.36 -0.40
N ASN A 254 -10.49 -34.32 0.41
CA ASN A 254 -9.04 -34.42 0.61
C ASN A 254 -8.26 -34.73 -0.66
N GLU A 255 -8.81 -35.55 -1.53
CA GLU A 255 -8.24 -35.88 -2.85
C GLU A 255 -8.17 -34.64 -3.74
N GLN A 256 -9.30 -33.94 -3.89
CA GLN A 256 -9.40 -32.71 -4.67
C GLN A 256 -8.50 -31.58 -4.16
N ARG A 257 -8.21 -31.54 -2.84
CA ARG A 257 -7.25 -30.59 -2.26
C ARG A 257 -5.82 -30.88 -2.72
N ALA A 258 -5.44 -32.16 -2.81
CA ALA A 258 -4.13 -32.54 -3.32
C ALA A 258 -3.97 -32.11 -4.79
N ASP A 259 -4.96 -32.43 -5.63
CA ASP A 259 -4.97 -32.06 -7.05
C ASP A 259 -4.92 -30.54 -7.24
N TYR A 260 -5.72 -29.80 -6.46
CA TYR A 260 -5.70 -28.31 -6.46
C TYR A 260 -4.32 -27.76 -6.13
N MET A 261 -3.69 -28.26 -5.06
CA MET A 261 -2.36 -27.81 -4.66
C MET A 261 -1.31 -28.13 -5.72
N GLN A 262 -1.39 -29.30 -6.35
CA GLN A 262 -0.49 -29.70 -7.43
C GLN A 262 -0.65 -28.78 -8.67
N ALA A 263 -1.88 -28.48 -9.07
CA ALA A 263 -2.16 -27.59 -10.17
C ALA A 263 -1.58 -26.17 -9.93
N LEU A 264 -1.73 -25.62 -8.73
CA LEU A 264 -1.17 -24.31 -8.40
C LEU A 264 0.36 -24.32 -8.37
N VAL A 265 1.00 -25.39 -7.84
CA VAL A 265 2.45 -25.52 -7.85
C VAL A 265 2.97 -25.62 -9.28
N ALA A 266 2.34 -26.40 -10.14
CA ALA A 266 2.69 -26.50 -11.57
C ALA A 266 2.65 -25.13 -12.26
N CYS A 267 1.62 -24.30 -11.97
CA CYS A 267 1.52 -22.94 -12.48
C CYS A 267 2.61 -21.98 -11.94
N SER A 268 3.09 -22.21 -10.72
CA SER A 268 4.12 -21.37 -10.08
C SER A 268 5.52 -21.63 -10.60
N VAL A 269 5.84 -22.88 -10.97
CA VAL A 269 7.15 -23.27 -11.53
C VAL A 269 7.38 -22.71 -12.93
N ASN A 270 6.33 -22.44 -13.70
CA ASN A 270 6.40 -21.88 -15.04
C ASN A 270 6.47 -20.34 -15.10
N ARG A 271 6.63 -19.67 -13.95
CA ARG A 271 6.82 -18.20 -13.84
C ARG A 271 8.24 -17.76 -14.20
#